data_655c9243244c730ce745cedb5cc68b7a
#
_entry.id   655c9243244c730ce745cedb5cc68b7a
#
_cell.length_a   1.000
_cell.length_b   1.000
_cell.length_c   1.000
_cell.angle_alpha   90.00
_cell.angle_beta   90.00
_cell.angle_gamma   90.00
#
_symmetry.space_group_name_H-M   'P 1'
#
loop_
_entity.id
_entity.type
_entity.pdbx_description
1 polymer ?
#
loop_
_entity_poly.entity_id
_entity_poly.type
_entity_poly.pdbx_seq_one_letter_code
_entity_poly.pdbx_strand_id
1 'polypeptide(L)'
;MVKQILVTGFPHSGTTVLRAKIGECKNTKEQSKEFNDVTEFHPNMPYDFYVWKTPVIPGEFRNNTFSVKEETKYKDTIIIPIIRNPWNVFSSLYKRGIQSGQFSIYDNRQLHSIEYYNNACDIIADAFKNNYENVYPIKYEDMFDNNFQTLKNIFDKIGLQYDDSIFETKTKEYKHNDCEYIDDYDKKDLQDGEYRMWQINQPFKNMNADIILPDDFSQMLANSPNIRKLGYSDPRITD
;
A
#
# COMPACT_ATOMS: atom_id res chain seq x y z
N MET A 1 -20.11 15.50 -8.27
CA MET A 1 -19.57 14.28 -8.95
C MET A 1 -18.60 13.62 -7.99
N VAL A 2 -18.76 12.33 -7.72
CA VAL A 2 -17.90 11.59 -6.79
C VAL A 2 -16.52 11.44 -7.43
N LYS A 3 -15.46 11.80 -6.69
CA LYS A 3 -14.07 11.61 -7.13
C LYS A 3 -13.56 10.24 -6.68
N GLN A 4 -12.73 9.63 -7.49
CA GLN A 4 -12.07 8.38 -7.14
C GLN A 4 -10.72 8.63 -6.47
N ILE A 5 -10.39 7.83 -5.45
CA ILE A 5 -9.06 7.78 -4.86
C ILE A 5 -8.52 6.37 -5.05
N LEU A 6 -7.45 6.26 -5.80
CA LEU A 6 -6.72 5.01 -6.00
C LEU A 6 -5.46 4.96 -5.12
N VAL A 7 -5.45 4.04 -4.19
CA VAL A 7 -4.23 3.68 -3.44
C VAL A 7 -3.53 2.55 -4.19
N THR A 8 -2.28 2.76 -4.59
CA THR A 8 -1.51 1.78 -5.34
C THR A 8 -0.10 1.64 -4.77
N GLY A 9 0.52 0.50 -4.96
CA GLY A 9 1.88 0.23 -4.49
C GLY A 9 2.21 -1.24 -4.53
N PHE A 10 3.48 -1.57 -4.39
CA PHE A 10 3.91 -2.96 -4.34
C PHE A 10 3.20 -3.71 -3.19
N PRO A 11 2.87 -4.99 -3.35
CA PRO A 11 2.29 -5.78 -2.25
C PRO A 11 3.10 -5.64 -0.96
N HIS A 12 2.41 -5.62 0.18
CA HIS A 12 2.98 -5.40 1.52
C HIS A 12 3.58 -4.01 1.81
N SER A 13 3.38 -3.04 0.90
CA SER A 13 3.79 -1.63 1.14
C SER A 13 2.80 -0.82 1.97
N GLY A 14 1.72 -1.41 2.50
CA GLY A 14 0.75 -0.69 3.34
C GLY A 14 -0.47 -0.14 2.60
N THR A 15 -0.70 -0.53 1.34
CA THR A 15 -1.86 -0.08 0.54
C THR A 15 -3.20 -0.33 1.22
N THR A 16 -3.35 -1.49 1.88
CA THR A 16 -4.60 -1.84 2.60
C THR A 16 -4.84 -0.92 3.79
N VAL A 17 -3.81 -0.67 4.58
CA VAL A 17 -3.90 0.19 5.77
C VAL A 17 -4.20 1.63 5.38
N LEU A 18 -3.52 2.16 4.37
CA LEU A 18 -3.75 3.51 3.87
C LEU A 18 -5.17 3.67 3.29
N ARG A 19 -5.63 2.72 2.46
CA ARG A 19 -6.99 2.73 1.94
C ARG A 19 -8.02 2.75 3.08
N ALA A 20 -7.83 1.90 4.10
CA ALA A 20 -8.74 1.84 5.23
C ALA A 20 -8.76 3.16 6.01
N LYS A 21 -7.61 3.82 6.22
CA LYS A 21 -7.55 5.14 6.87
C LYS A 21 -8.25 6.23 6.07
N ILE A 22 -8.10 6.25 4.76
CA ILE A 22 -8.88 7.16 3.91
C ILE A 22 -10.38 6.85 4.01
N GLY A 23 -10.74 5.58 4.10
CA GLY A 23 -12.13 5.13 4.27
C GLY A 23 -12.80 5.57 5.58
N GLU A 24 -12.03 5.94 6.60
CA GLU A 24 -12.53 6.49 7.85
C GLU A 24 -12.90 7.99 7.76
N CYS A 25 -12.50 8.67 6.69
CA CYS A 25 -12.87 10.06 6.47
C CYS A 25 -14.38 10.20 6.24
N LYS A 26 -14.99 11.25 6.80
CA LYS A 26 -16.45 11.43 6.87
C LYS A 26 -17.14 11.47 5.52
N ASN A 27 -16.46 12.01 4.50
CA ASN A 27 -16.99 12.18 3.15
C ASN A 27 -16.51 11.11 2.16
N THR A 28 -16.02 9.97 2.66
CA THR A 28 -15.41 8.91 1.84
C THR A 28 -16.16 7.59 2.01
N LYS A 29 -16.31 6.86 0.92
CA LYS A 29 -16.73 5.46 0.89
C LYS A 29 -15.56 4.57 0.52
N GLU A 30 -15.29 3.58 1.33
CA GLU A 30 -14.26 2.58 1.07
C GLU A 30 -14.82 1.39 0.28
N GLN A 31 -14.02 0.91 -0.68
CA GLN A 31 -14.23 -0.37 -1.35
C GLN A 31 -13.29 -1.43 -0.78
N SER A 32 -13.87 -2.48 -0.21
CA SER A 32 -13.10 -3.54 0.43
C SER A 32 -12.40 -4.47 -0.57
N LYS A 33 -12.98 -4.66 -1.76
CA LYS A 33 -12.43 -5.52 -2.81
C LYS A 33 -11.36 -4.79 -3.61
N GLU A 34 -10.39 -5.53 -4.11
CA GLU A 34 -9.44 -5.02 -5.09
C GLU A 34 -10.13 -5.00 -6.46
N PHE A 35 -10.14 -3.85 -7.10
CA PHE A 35 -10.57 -3.74 -8.48
C PHE A 35 -9.39 -3.91 -9.42
N ASN A 36 -9.71 -4.46 -10.56
CA ASN A 36 -8.75 -4.63 -11.64
C ASN A 36 -8.87 -3.52 -12.68
N ASP A 37 -9.94 -2.78 -12.64
CA ASP A 37 -10.23 -1.71 -13.60
C ASP A 37 -11.03 -0.56 -12.95
N VAL A 38 -10.70 0.67 -13.34
CA VAL A 38 -11.36 1.92 -12.90
C VAL A 38 -12.81 1.99 -13.42
N THR A 39 -13.12 1.25 -14.47
CA THR A 39 -14.46 1.24 -15.12
C THR A 39 -15.54 0.54 -14.28
N GLU A 40 -15.16 -0.21 -13.24
CA GLU A 40 -16.11 -0.86 -12.33
C GLU A 40 -16.77 0.11 -11.31
N PHE A 41 -16.57 1.40 -11.50
CA PHE A 41 -17.06 2.44 -10.60
C PHE A 41 -18.53 2.83 -10.85
N HIS A 42 -19.30 2.96 -9.77
CA HIS A 42 -20.68 3.44 -9.80
C HIS A 42 -20.78 4.90 -9.32
N PRO A 43 -21.06 5.89 -10.19
CA PRO A 43 -20.96 7.32 -9.86
C PRO A 43 -22.07 7.86 -8.94
N ASN A 44 -23.13 7.12 -8.67
CA ASN A 44 -24.30 7.60 -7.93
C ASN A 44 -24.26 7.25 -6.44
N MET A 45 -23.24 7.75 -5.73
CA MET A 45 -23.10 7.54 -4.28
C MET A 45 -23.23 8.87 -3.51
N PRO A 46 -23.74 8.85 -2.26
CA PRO A 46 -23.90 10.05 -1.43
C PRO A 46 -22.60 10.49 -0.73
N TYR A 47 -21.45 10.26 -1.34
CA TYR A 47 -20.13 10.59 -0.83
C TYR A 47 -19.39 11.48 -1.83
N ASP A 48 -18.44 12.28 -1.33
CA ASP A 48 -17.56 13.09 -2.18
C ASP A 48 -16.48 12.26 -2.82
N PHE A 49 -16.00 11.22 -2.09
CA PHE A 49 -14.91 10.35 -2.52
C PHE A 49 -15.25 8.87 -2.41
N TYR A 50 -14.65 8.11 -3.31
CA TYR A 50 -14.69 6.66 -3.31
C TYR A 50 -13.25 6.12 -3.37
N VAL A 51 -12.80 5.47 -2.29
CA VAL A 51 -11.45 4.95 -2.19
C VAL A 51 -11.38 3.45 -2.46
N TRP A 52 -10.44 3.07 -3.27
CA TRP A 52 -10.14 1.68 -3.61
C TRP A 52 -8.63 1.47 -3.76
N LYS A 53 -8.19 0.23 -3.89
CA LYS A 53 -6.77 -0.08 -4.06
C LYS A 53 -6.53 -1.11 -5.15
N THR A 54 -5.35 -0.99 -5.77
CA THR A 54 -4.77 -2.05 -6.58
C THR A 54 -3.26 -2.11 -6.34
N PRO A 55 -2.64 -3.30 -6.25
CA PRO A 55 -1.19 -3.37 -6.25
C PRO A 55 -0.65 -2.89 -7.59
N VAL A 56 0.48 -2.21 -7.58
CA VAL A 56 1.24 -1.95 -8.81
C VAL A 56 1.79 -3.28 -9.28
N ILE A 57 1.18 -3.81 -10.33
CA ILE A 57 1.66 -5.02 -11.00
C ILE A 57 2.36 -4.55 -12.26
N PRO A 58 3.71 -4.58 -12.30
CA PRO A 58 4.44 -4.23 -13.50
C PRO A 58 4.23 -5.33 -14.55
N GLY A 59 3.82 -4.92 -15.75
CA GLY A 59 3.99 -5.66 -16.98
C GLY A 59 3.04 -6.75 -17.27
N GLU A 60 2.96 -7.88 -17.32
CA GLU A 60 2.31 -8.91 -18.15
C GLU A 60 0.83 -9.20 -17.84
N PHE A 61 0.29 -8.79 -16.70
CA PHE A 61 -1.03 -9.30 -16.32
C PHE A 61 -2.19 -8.55 -16.91
N ARG A 62 -1.98 -7.36 -17.44
CA ARG A 62 -3.04 -6.62 -18.17
C ARG A 62 -2.43 -5.47 -18.97
N ASN A 63 -3.00 -5.19 -20.10
CA ASN A 63 -2.76 -4.00 -20.90
C ASN A 63 -2.99 -2.66 -20.14
N ASN A 64 -3.11 -2.71 -18.83
CA ASN A 64 -3.34 -1.64 -17.89
C ASN A 64 -2.24 -1.63 -16.82
N THR A 65 -0.98 -1.68 -17.24
CA THR A 65 0.08 -1.22 -16.36
C THR A 65 -0.27 0.18 -15.92
N PHE A 66 -0.54 0.32 -14.65
CA PHE A 66 -0.74 1.60 -14.05
C PHE A 66 0.54 2.40 -14.26
N SER A 67 0.54 3.24 -15.26
CA SER A 67 1.58 4.24 -15.47
C SER A 67 1.02 5.55 -14.97
N VAL A 68 1.69 6.16 -14.01
CA VAL A 68 1.38 7.53 -13.60
C VAL A 68 1.37 8.48 -14.81
N LYS A 69 2.06 8.11 -15.89
CA LYS A 69 2.13 8.84 -17.17
C LYS A 69 0.89 8.70 -18.05
N GLU A 70 0.05 7.68 -17.84
CA GLU A 70 -1.19 7.49 -18.60
C GLU A 70 -2.37 8.30 -18.02
N GLU A 71 -2.11 9.54 -17.61
CA GLU A 71 -3.08 10.45 -16.96
C GLU A 71 -4.40 10.60 -17.72
N THR A 72 -4.40 10.40 -19.02
CA THR A 72 -5.61 10.58 -19.84
C THR A 72 -6.73 9.61 -19.50
N LYS A 73 -6.40 8.43 -18.98
CA LYS A 73 -7.38 7.42 -18.52
C LYS A 73 -7.95 7.73 -17.13
N TYR A 74 -7.22 8.50 -16.32
CA TYR A 74 -7.52 8.72 -14.90
C TYR A 74 -7.63 10.20 -14.54
N LYS A 75 -7.96 11.06 -15.50
CA LYS A 75 -7.98 12.52 -15.35
C LYS A 75 -8.72 13.02 -14.12
N ASP A 76 -9.75 12.30 -13.67
CA ASP A 76 -10.56 12.65 -12.51
C ASP A 76 -10.26 11.75 -11.29
N THR A 77 -9.21 10.93 -11.35
CA THR A 77 -8.81 10.04 -10.28
C THR A 77 -7.63 10.60 -9.52
N ILE A 78 -7.77 10.67 -8.21
CA ILE A 78 -6.68 10.97 -7.29
C ILE A 78 -5.88 9.69 -7.06
N ILE A 79 -4.57 9.76 -7.19
CA ILE A 79 -3.70 8.60 -7.10
C ILE A 79 -2.73 8.78 -5.94
N ILE A 80 -2.68 7.79 -5.06
CA ILE A 80 -1.76 7.78 -3.92
C ILE A 80 -0.86 6.54 -4.05
N PRO A 81 0.27 6.67 -4.78
CA PRO A 81 1.25 5.58 -4.85
C PRO A 81 2.05 5.54 -3.55
N ILE A 82 2.09 4.35 -2.94
CA ILE A 82 2.81 4.08 -1.70
C ILE A 82 3.95 3.10 -1.91
N ILE A 83 5.10 3.39 -1.33
CA ILE A 83 6.26 2.52 -1.27
C ILE A 83 6.68 2.34 0.18
N ARG A 84 7.33 1.23 0.50
CA ARG A 84 7.84 0.92 1.84
C ARG A 84 9.25 0.37 1.73
N ASN A 85 10.03 0.52 2.81
CA ASN A 85 11.37 -0.04 2.89
C ASN A 85 11.39 -1.51 2.45
N PRO A 86 12.20 -1.88 1.43
CA PRO A 86 12.17 -3.20 0.83
C PRO A 86 12.54 -4.33 1.78
N TRP A 87 13.42 -4.10 2.74
CA TRP A 87 13.75 -5.13 3.75
C TRP A 87 12.52 -5.49 4.58
N ASN A 88 11.70 -4.50 4.96
CA ASN A 88 10.43 -4.76 5.65
C ASN A 88 9.42 -5.48 4.76
N VAL A 89 9.31 -5.07 3.50
CA VAL A 89 8.40 -5.67 2.51
C VAL A 89 8.77 -7.14 2.29
N PHE A 90 10.02 -7.42 1.94
CA PHE A 90 10.45 -8.77 1.61
C PHE A 90 10.56 -9.67 2.84
N SER A 91 10.87 -9.15 4.03
CA SER A 91 10.76 -9.93 5.27
C SER A 91 9.31 -10.37 5.52
N SER A 92 8.35 -9.49 5.30
CA SER A 92 6.92 -9.83 5.41
C SER A 92 6.50 -10.88 4.37
N LEU A 93 6.96 -10.76 3.14
CA LEU A 93 6.71 -11.74 2.07
C LEU A 93 7.40 -13.08 2.37
N TYR A 94 8.66 -13.06 2.77
CA TYR A 94 9.43 -14.26 3.09
C TYR A 94 8.76 -15.05 4.22
N LYS A 95 8.35 -14.35 5.28
CA LYS A 95 7.61 -14.95 6.38
C LYS A 95 6.30 -15.61 5.92
N ARG A 96 5.55 -14.93 5.07
CA ARG A 96 4.32 -15.47 4.49
C ARG A 96 4.60 -16.65 3.56
N GLY A 97 5.65 -16.59 2.74
CA GLY A 97 6.08 -17.68 1.85
C GLY A 97 6.47 -18.94 2.62
N ILE A 98 7.22 -18.80 3.71
CA ILE A 98 7.56 -19.93 4.60
C ILE A 98 6.29 -20.55 5.19
N GLN A 99 5.34 -19.72 5.64
CA GLN A 99 4.12 -20.20 6.29
C GLN A 99 3.16 -20.90 5.31
N SER A 100 3.05 -20.40 4.09
CA SER A 100 2.08 -20.91 3.10
C SER A 100 2.66 -21.93 2.12
N GLY A 101 3.97 -21.96 1.94
CA GLY A 101 4.64 -22.77 0.92
C GLY A 101 4.29 -22.36 -0.54
N GLN A 102 3.63 -21.22 -0.73
CA GLN A 102 3.02 -20.87 -2.01
C GLN A 102 3.94 -20.11 -2.97
N PHE A 103 4.98 -19.42 -2.46
CA PHE A 103 5.87 -18.62 -3.29
C PHE A 103 7.25 -18.46 -2.66
N SER A 104 8.23 -18.13 -3.50
CA SER A 104 9.59 -17.80 -3.10
C SER A 104 9.95 -16.39 -3.51
N ILE A 105 10.66 -15.67 -2.65
CA ILE A 105 11.20 -14.33 -2.95
C ILE A 105 12.25 -14.36 -4.07
N TYR A 106 12.83 -15.53 -4.36
CA TYR A 106 13.82 -15.72 -5.43
C TYR A 106 13.20 -16.01 -6.82
N ASP A 107 11.88 -16.19 -6.90
CA ASP A 107 11.22 -16.48 -8.17
C ASP A 107 10.86 -15.20 -8.90
N ASN A 108 11.68 -14.82 -9.88
CA ASN A 108 11.47 -13.62 -10.69
C ASN A 108 10.20 -13.66 -11.56
N ARG A 109 9.57 -14.82 -11.75
CA ARG A 109 8.30 -14.94 -12.47
C ARG A 109 7.09 -14.58 -11.61
N GLN A 110 7.29 -14.39 -10.34
CA GLN A 110 6.19 -14.07 -9.40
C GLN A 110 6.09 -12.55 -9.16
N LEU A 111 4.85 -12.10 -8.96
CA LEU A 111 4.50 -10.70 -8.67
C LEU A 111 5.15 -10.12 -7.40
N HIS A 112 5.85 -10.93 -6.63
CA HIS A 112 6.53 -10.56 -5.41
C HIS A 112 8.07 -10.58 -5.55
N SER A 113 8.57 -10.55 -6.78
CA SER A 113 10.00 -10.56 -7.04
C SER A 113 10.65 -9.18 -6.85
N ILE A 114 11.97 -9.19 -6.70
CA ILE A 114 12.77 -7.96 -6.62
C ILE A 114 12.67 -7.12 -7.90
N GLU A 115 12.53 -7.77 -9.06
CA GLU A 115 12.36 -7.09 -10.34
C GLU A 115 11.06 -6.27 -10.36
N TYR A 116 9.95 -6.86 -9.92
CA TYR A 116 8.68 -6.16 -9.81
C TYR A 116 8.72 -5.04 -8.78
N TYR A 117 9.45 -5.23 -7.67
CA TYR A 117 9.66 -4.17 -6.70
C TYR A 117 10.46 -3.01 -7.29
N ASN A 118 11.52 -3.29 -8.05
CA ASN A 118 12.33 -2.27 -8.72
C ASN A 118 11.52 -1.45 -9.73
N ASN A 119 10.62 -2.09 -10.48
CA ASN A 119 9.71 -1.39 -11.38
C ASN A 119 8.74 -0.48 -10.62
N ALA A 120 8.21 -0.93 -9.48
CA ALA A 120 7.40 -0.09 -8.61
C ALA A 120 8.20 1.11 -8.06
N CYS A 121 9.47 0.90 -7.69
CA CYS A 121 10.36 1.98 -7.29
C CYS A 121 10.54 3.05 -8.37
N ASP A 122 10.73 2.64 -9.61
CA ASP A 122 10.90 3.59 -10.72
C ASP A 122 9.64 4.42 -10.98
N ILE A 123 8.46 3.78 -10.96
CA ILE A 123 7.18 4.46 -11.13
C ILE A 123 6.95 5.48 -10.00
N ILE A 124 7.23 5.09 -8.77
CA ILE A 124 6.99 5.96 -7.61
C ILE A 124 8.06 7.05 -7.50
N ALA A 125 9.31 6.76 -7.84
CA ALA A 125 10.35 7.78 -7.92
C ALA A 125 10.04 8.84 -9.00
N ASP A 126 9.48 8.42 -10.13
CA ASP A 126 8.99 9.32 -11.17
C ASP A 126 7.85 10.21 -10.65
N ALA A 127 6.92 9.65 -9.87
CA ALA A 127 5.83 10.40 -9.25
C ALA A 127 6.33 11.44 -8.23
N PHE A 128 7.33 11.09 -7.41
CA PHE A 128 7.95 12.07 -6.49
C PHE A 128 8.66 13.20 -7.22
N LYS A 129 9.29 12.90 -8.35
CA LYS A 129 10.09 13.87 -9.12
C LYS A 129 9.24 14.87 -9.88
N ASN A 130 8.13 14.43 -10.48
CA ASN A 130 7.43 15.21 -11.50
C ASN A 130 6.19 15.95 -11.00
N ASN A 131 5.78 15.75 -9.74
CA ASN A 131 4.62 16.43 -9.13
C ASN A 131 3.38 16.44 -10.04
N TYR A 132 2.99 15.28 -10.56
CA TYR A 132 1.82 15.16 -11.43
C TYR A 132 0.55 15.64 -10.72
N GLU A 133 -0.33 16.29 -11.45
CA GLU A 133 -1.65 16.69 -10.96
C GLU A 133 -2.43 15.47 -10.44
N ASN A 134 -3.08 15.61 -9.29
CA ASN A 134 -3.83 14.55 -8.61
C ASN A 134 -3.00 13.29 -8.21
N VAL A 135 -1.68 13.37 -8.18
CA VAL A 135 -0.81 12.28 -7.74
C VAL A 135 -0.05 12.68 -6.47
N TYR A 136 -0.21 11.90 -5.41
CA TYR A 136 0.34 12.18 -4.07
C TYR A 136 1.18 10.99 -3.59
N PRO A 137 2.44 10.86 -4.05
CA PRO A 137 3.29 9.74 -3.65
C PRO A 137 3.66 9.87 -2.17
N ILE A 138 3.73 8.72 -1.49
CA ILE A 138 4.09 8.65 -0.07
C ILE A 138 4.96 7.44 0.22
N LYS A 139 5.93 7.59 1.11
CA LYS A 139 6.59 6.44 1.74
C LYS A 139 5.76 5.97 2.94
N TYR A 140 5.69 4.66 3.12
CA TYR A 140 4.96 4.07 4.25
C TYR A 140 5.44 4.64 5.59
N GLU A 141 6.74 4.80 5.74
CA GLU A 141 7.40 5.32 6.93
C GLU A 141 6.95 6.75 7.22
N ASP A 142 6.90 7.60 6.18
CA ASP A 142 6.55 9.03 6.28
C ASP A 142 5.06 9.23 6.69
N MET A 143 4.22 8.20 6.56
CA MET A 143 2.84 8.28 7.05
C MET A 143 2.76 8.53 8.55
N PHE A 144 3.75 8.08 9.30
CA PHE A 144 3.76 8.07 10.77
C PHE A 144 4.65 9.16 11.37
N ASP A 145 5.38 9.88 10.54
CA ASP A 145 6.32 10.92 11.01
C ASP A 145 5.59 12.18 11.48
N ASN A 146 6.18 12.86 12.46
CA ASN A 146 5.70 14.14 12.96
C ASN A 146 4.18 14.16 13.24
N ASN A 147 3.69 13.18 13.96
CA ASN A 147 2.26 13.05 14.28
C ASN A 147 1.39 13.01 13.01
N PHE A 148 1.77 12.16 12.07
CA PHE A 148 1.07 11.93 10.79
C PHE A 148 1.02 13.15 9.86
N GLN A 149 1.90 14.12 10.04
CA GLN A 149 1.81 15.40 9.32
C GLN A 149 1.88 15.23 7.80
N THR A 150 2.72 14.33 7.30
CA THR A 150 2.81 14.05 5.86
C THR A 150 1.48 13.52 5.31
N LEU A 151 0.86 12.60 6.04
CA LEU A 151 -0.43 12.02 5.65
C LEU A 151 -1.56 13.06 5.76
N LYS A 152 -1.60 13.84 6.83
CA LYS A 152 -2.55 14.95 7.01
C LYS A 152 -2.46 15.97 5.86
N ASN A 153 -1.26 16.36 5.47
CA ASN A 153 -1.06 17.27 4.35
C ASN A 153 -1.62 16.73 3.03
N ILE A 154 -1.53 15.42 2.80
CA ILE A 154 -2.14 14.78 1.63
C ILE A 154 -3.66 14.82 1.75
N PHE A 155 -4.22 14.48 2.90
CA PHE A 155 -5.67 14.51 3.15
C PHE A 155 -6.26 15.90 2.93
N ASP A 156 -5.59 16.93 3.45
CA ASP A 156 -6.01 18.33 3.30
C ASP A 156 -5.97 18.77 1.82
N LYS A 157 -4.92 18.43 1.09
CA LYS A 157 -4.80 18.73 -0.36
C LYS A 157 -5.88 18.06 -1.19
N ILE A 158 -6.29 16.86 -0.82
CA ILE A 158 -7.37 16.12 -1.49
C ILE A 158 -8.74 16.69 -1.13
N GLY A 159 -8.89 17.27 0.07
CA GLY A 159 -10.16 17.75 0.64
C GLY A 159 -10.92 16.68 1.41
N LEU A 160 -10.20 15.74 2.01
CA LEU A 160 -10.79 14.74 2.89
C LEU A 160 -11.22 15.37 4.22
N GLN A 161 -12.38 14.97 4.74
CA GLN A 161 -12.90 15.44 6.03
C GLN A 161 -12.64 14.38 7.11
N TYR A 162 -11.77 14.69 8.06
CA TYR A 162 -11.39 13.77 9.12
C TYR A 162 -11.28 14.47 10.48
N ASP A 163 -11.33 13.68 11.54
CA ASP A 163 -10.93 14.08 12.88
C ASP A 163 -9.57 13.44 13.18
N ASP A 164 -8.73 14.11 13.94
CA ASP A 164 -7.39 13.60 14.30
C ASP A 164 -7.44 12.24 15.02
N SER A 165 -8.56 11.94 15.68
CA SER A 165 -8.78 10.64 16.33
C SER A 165 -8.67 9.43 15.39
N ILE A 166 -8.85 9.60 14.08
CA ILE A 166 -8.66 8.48 13.14
C ILE A 166 -7.24 7.96 13.14
N PHE A 167 -6.25 8.78 13.50
CA PHE A 167 -4.84 8.37 13.56
C PHE A 167 -4.47 7.71 14.89
N GLU A 168 -5.25 7.90 15.93
CA GLU A 168 -5.02 7.34 17.26
C GLU A 168 -5.68 5.98 17.45
N THR A 169 -6.73 5.70 16.68
CA THR A 169 -7.51 4.48 16.80
C THR A 169 -6.90 3.32 16.02
N LYS A 170 -7.17 2.10 16.50
CA LYS A 170 -7.11 0.92 15.64
C LYS A 170 -7.91 1.23 14.38
N THR A 171 -7.42 0.79 13.23
CA THR A 171 -8.20 0.84 12.01
C THR A 171 -9.58 0.27 12.30
N LYS A 172 -10.62 1.01 11.91
CA LYS A 172 -12.04 0.73 12.21
C LYS A 172 -12.36 -0.76 12.16
N GLU A 173 -13.23 -1.22 13.08
CA GLU A 173 -13.86 -2.55 13.02
C GLU A 173 -14.40 -2.83 11.61
N TYR A 174 -13.60 -3.49 10.82
CA TYR A 174 -13.94 -3.84 9.46
C TYR A 174 -14.79 -5.10 9.50
N LYS A 175 -16.09 -4.95 9.43
CA LYS A 175 -16.97 -6.09 9.15
C LYS A 175 -16.84 -6.41 7.65
N HIS A 176 -16.00 -7.35 7.32
CA HIS A 176 -16.15 -8.04 6.04
C HIS A 176 -17.52 -8.72 6.05
N ASN A 177 -18.24 -8.66 4.95
CA ASN A 177 -19.65 -9.03 4.82
C ASN A 177 -20.06 -10.42 5.35
N ASP A 178 -19.26 -11.20 5.97
CA ASP A 178 -19.61 -12.52 6.53
C ASP A 178 -18.59 -13.04 7.56
N CYS A 179 -17.66 -12.25 8.04
CA CYS A 179 -16.73 -12.69 9.07
C CYS A 179 -16.97 -11.97 10.39
N GLU A 180 -17.30 -12.71 11.42
CA GLU A 180 -17.26 -12.23 12.79
C GLU A 180 -15.84 -11.78 13.14
N TYR A 181 -15.75 -10.74 13.94
CA TYR A 181 -14.53 -10.13 14.41
C TYR A 181 -13.71 -11.14 15.23
N ILE A 182 -12.45 -11.33 14.87
CA ILE A 182 -11.56 -12.24 15.58
C ILE A 182 -10.47 -11.42 16.25
N ASP A 183 -10.66 -11.12 17.53
CA ASP A 183 -9.73 -10.29 18.33
C ASP A 183 -8.46 -11.05 18.78
N ASP A 184 -8.48 -12.39 18.86
CA ASP A 184 -7.47 -13.19 19.56
C ASP A 184 -6.92 -14.39 18.77
N TYR A 185 -6.74 -14.29 17.47
CA TYR A 185 -6.15 -15.41 16.72
C TYR A 185 -4.61 -15.40 16.77
N ASP A 186 -4.07 -16.57 17.07
CA ASP A 186 -2.65 -16.85 16.83
C ASP A 186 -2.40 -16.77 15.31
N LYS A 187 -1.50 -15.86 14.89
CA LYS A 187 -1.20 -15.56 13.47
C LYS A 187 -0.94 -16.77 12.58
N LYS A 188 -0.67 -17.93 13.17
CA LYS A 188 -0.29 -19.17 12.49
C LYS A 188 -1.46 -19.84 11.78
N ASP A 189 -2.69 -19.57 12.20
CA ASP A 189 -3.87 -20.31 11.77
C ASP A 189 -4.79 -19.50 10.85
N LEU A 190 -4.43 -18.25 10.53
CA LEU A 190 -5.26 -17.36 9.73
C LEU A 190 -5.20 -17.71 8.24
N GLN A 191 -6.35 -17.96 7.64
CA GLN A 191 -6.51 -17.99 6.19
C GLN A 191 -6.34 -16.59 5.59
N ASP A 192 -6.10 -16.46 4.28
CA ASP A 192 -5.75 -15.19 3.61
C ASP A 192 -6.69 -14.02 3.90
N GLY A 193 -7.99 -14.26 4.03
CA GLY A 193 -8.98 -13.24 4.37
C GLY A 193 -8.86 -12.74 5.80
N GLU A 194 -8.65 -13.64 6.74
CA GLU A 194 -8.52 -13.40 8.16
C GLU A 194 -7.20 -12.66 8.47
N TYR A 195 -6.11 -13.03 7.80
CA TYR A 195 -4.84 -12.31 7.90
C TYR A 195 -4.94 -10.84 7.48
N ARG A 196 -5.70 -10.54 6.43
CA ARG A 196 -5.95 -9.15 6.00
C ARG A 196 -6.76 -8.37 7.03
N MET A 197 -7.75 -9.02 7.64
CA MET A 197 -8.54 -8.43 8.73
C MET A 197 -7.67 -8.14 9.94
N TRP A 198 -6.82 -9.09 10.32
CA TRP A 198 -5.87 -8.89 11.40
C TRP A 198 -4.92 -7.71 11.12
N GLN A 199 -4.39 -7.58 9.90
CA GLN A 199 -3.52 -6.45 9.53
C GLN A 199 -4.19 -5.09 9.71
N ILE A 200 -5.46 -4.99 9.35
CA ILE A 200 -6.23 -3.75 9.46
C ILE A 200 -6.53 -3.41 10.93
N ASN A 201 -6.68 -4.42 11.78
CA ASN A 201 -6.97 -4.27 13.20
C ASN A 201 -5.77 -3.93 14.08
N GLN A 202 -4.58 -3.87 13.50
CA GLN A 202 -3.41 -3.42 14.24
C GLN A 202 -3.47 -1.91 14.50
N PRO A 203 -2.84 -1.43 15.58
CA PRO A 203 -2.68 0.01 15.79
C PRO A 203 -2.11 0.68 14.55
N PHE A 204 -2.63 1.86 14.20
CA PHE A 204 -2.11 2.64 13.09
C PHE A 204 -0.76 3.27 13.47
N LYS A 205 0.28 2.51 13.30
CA LYS A 205 1.67 2.89 13.60
C LYS A 205 2.64 2.28 12.61
N ASN A 206 3.84 2.81 12.57
CA ASN A 206 4.91 2.20 11.79
C ASN A 206 5.20 0.77 12.30
N MET A 207 4.89 -0.21 11.47
CA MET A 207 5.09 -1.62 11.77
C MET A 207 6.38 -2.08 11.07
N ASN A 208 7.50 -1.95 11.76
CA ASN A 208 8.74 -2.55 11.30
C ASN A 208 8.67 -4.05 11.54
N ALA A 209 8.82 -4.82 10.46
CA ALA A 209 8.99 -6.25 10.57
C ALA A 209 10.41 -6.57 11.07
N ASP A 210 10.55 -7.64 11.86
CA ASP A 210 11.87 -8.21 12.07
C ASP A 210 12.49 -8.58 10.73
N ILE A 211 13.69 -8.10 10.45
CA ILE A 211 14.36 -8.40 9.18
C ILE A 211 14.92 -9.82 9.26
N ILE A 212 14.25 -10.74 8.60
CA ILE A 212 14.54 -12.18 8.59
C ILE A 212 15.05 -12.67 7.23
N LEU A 213 15.43 -11.75 6.35
CA LEU A 213 15.89 -12.09 5.01
C LEU A 213 17.27 -12.77 5.04
N PRO A 214 17.50 -13.75 4.15
CA PRO A 214 18.82 -14.28 3.88
C PRO A 214 19.79 -13.16 3.46
N ASP A 215 21.06 -13.33 3.82
CA ASP A 215 22.08 -12.28 3.61
C ASP A 215 22.31 -12.00 2.12
N ASP A 216 22.30 -13.04 1.28
CA ASP A 216 22.44 -12.93 -0.17
C ASP A 216 21.28 -12.11 -0.77
N PHE A 217 20.06 -12.34 -0.31
CA PHE A 217 18.91 -11.57 -0.76
C PHE A 217 18.98 -10.11 -0.28
N SER A 218 19.39 -9.87 0.96
CA SER A 218 19.62 -8.51 1.47
C SER A 218 20.68 -7.77 0.67
N GLN A 219 21.74 -8.44 0.24
CA GLN A 219 22.74 -7.85 -0.64
C GLN A 219 22.18 -7.50 -2.01
N MET A 220 21.30 -8.34 -2.57
CA MET A 220 20.61 -8.02 -3.85
C MET A 220 19.78 -6.74 -3.70
N LEU A 221 19.06 -6.57 -2.60
CA LEU A 221 18.33 -5.32 -2.33
C LEU A 221 19.28 -4.12 -2.20
N ALA A 222 20.35 -4.25 -1.44
CA ALA A 222 21.33 -3.17 -1.22
C ALA A 222 22.04 -2.75 -2.51
N ASN A 223 22.20 -3.66 -3.46
CA ASN A 223 22.83 -3.38 -4.75
C ASN A 223 21.86 -2.81 -5.80
N SER A 224 20.56 -2.77 -5.52
CA SER A 224 19.58 -2.22 -6.45
C SER A 224 19.68 -0.70 -6.57
N PRO A 225 19.96 -0.13 -7.75
CA PRO A 225 20.02 1.31 -7.94
C PRO A 225 18.64 1.98 -7.75
N ASN A 226 17.55 1.27 -8.03
CA ASN A 226 16.20 1.81 -7.95
C ASN A 226 15.76 2.00 -6.48
N ILE A 227 16.16 1.09 -5.62
CA ILE A 227 15.95 1.18 -4.16
C ILE A 227 16.72 2.39 -3.60
N ARG A 228 17.97 2.57 -4.03
CA ARG A 228 18.81 3.70 -3.59
C ARG A 228 18.27 5.05 -4.03
N LYS A 229 17.65 5.15 -5.21
CA LYS A 229 17.00 6.41 -5.68
C LYS A 229 15.92 6.91 -4.72
N LEU A 230 15.27 6.01 -4.00
CA LEU A 230 14.25 6.35 -2.99
C LEU A 230 14.84 6.58 -1.59
N GLY A 231 16.17 6.51 -1.45
CA GLY A 231 16.88 6.75 -0.19
C GLY A 231 16.73 5.60 0.83
N TYR A 232 16.40 4.38 0.37
CA TYR A 232 16.36 3.21 1.25
C TYR A 232 17.73 2.57 1.41
N SER A 233 18.01 2.16 2.66
CA SER A 233 19.19 1.37 3.05
C SER A 233 18.75 0.19 3.91
N ASP A 234 19.65 -0.78 4.10
CA ASP A 234 19.40 -1.89 5.01
C ASP A 234 19.30 -1.36 6.46
N PRO A 235 18.16 -1.52 7.13
CA PRO A 235 17.98 -0.97 8.48
C PRO A 235 18.80 -1.70 9.56
N ARG A 236 19.48 -2.80 9.21
CA ARG A 236 20.41 -3.50 10.12
C ARG A 236 21.80 -2.87 10.13
N ILE A 237 22.12 -2.06 9.12
CA ILE A 237 23.38 -1.33 8.98
C ILE A 237 23.11 0.07 9.56
N THR A 238 23.41 0.26 10.83
CA THR A 238 23.47 1.60 11.44
C THR A 238 24.86 2.17 11.14
N ASP A 239 24.91 3.32 10.46
CA ASP A 239 26.12 4.12 10.31
C ASP A 239 26.66 4.60 11.67
#